data_a2d951df907fd3fbd413a04b03b47d8b
#
_entry.id   a2d951df907fd3fbd413a04b03b47d8b
#
_cell.length_a   1.000
_cell.length_b   1.000
_cell.length_c   1.000
_cell.angle_alpha   90.00
_cell.angle_beta   90.00
_cell.angle_gamma   90.00
#
_symmetry.space_group_name_H-M   'P 1'
#
loop_
_entity.id
_entity.type
_entity.pdbx_description
1 polymer ?
#
loop_
_entity_poly.entity_id
_entity_poly.type
_entity_poly.pdbx_seq_one_letter_code
_entity_poly.pdbx_strand_id
1 'polypeptide(L)'
;MKHIFFLLLFLVGQLFSQSDLEKANLAYGSRALGSIKNKANESQIKLAIKYYTAAISDEGALDASTGILKSYYYYGKYVVENNDAKKKIFSKAVSLGEKFIIDYPESPGIR
;
A
#
# COMPACT_ATOMS: atom_id res chain seq x y z
N MET A 1 33.73 -10.82 23.59
CA MET A 1 33.83 -10.78 22.12
C MET A 1 32.55 -11.28 21.41
N LYS A 2 31.95 -12.37 21.88
CA LYS A 2 30.71 -12.88 21.30
C LYS A 2 29.55 -11.87 21.34
N HIS A 3 29.46 -11.07 22.39
CA HIS A 3 28.39 -10.08 22.55
C HIS A 3 28.52 -8.91 21.59
N ILE A 4 29.73 -8.49 21.27
CA ILE A 4 29.98 -7.39 20.32
C ILE A 4 29.62 -7.84 18.90
N PHE A 5 29.96 -9.05 18.53
CA PHE A 5 29.63 -9.63 17.23
C PHE A 5 28.12 -9.74 17.06
N PHE A 6 27.41 -10.17 18.10
CA PHE A 6 25.94 -10.31 18.05
C PHE A 6 25.25 -8.94 17.88
N LEU A 7 25.75 -7.92 18.58
CA LEU A 7 25.24 -6.55 18.45
C LEU A 7 25.42 -6.00 17.03
N LEU A 8 26.56 -6.29 16.40
CA LEU A 8 26.83 -5.85 15.04
C LEU A 8 25.87 -6.48 14.05
N LEU A 9 25.57 -7.78 14.18
CA LEU A 9 24.60 -8.47 13.35
C LEU A 9 23.20 -7.88 13.50
N PHE A 10 22.80 -7.53 14.70
CA PHE A 10 21.51 -6.92 14.97
C PHE A 10 21.39 -5.54 14.30
N LEU A 11 22.43 -4.71 14.40
CA LEU A 11 22.47 -3.40 13.74
C LEU A 11 22.39 -3.52 12.22
N VAL A 12 23.10 -4.47 11.63
CA VAL A 12 23.06 -4.70 10.18
C VAL A 12 21.64 -5.13 9.75
N GLY A 13 21.00 -5.99 10.55
CA GLY A 13 19.61 -6.40 10.29
C GLY A 13 18.63 -5.22 10.29
N GLN A 14 18.81 -4.28 11.23
CA GLN A 14 17.98 -3.08 11.29
C GLN A 14 18.20 -2.13 10.10
N LEU A 15 19.45 -1.99 9.66
CA LEU A 15 19.78 -1.13 8.52
C LEU A 15 19.12 -1.59 7.22
N PHE A 16 18.88 -2.89 7.06
CA PHE A 16 18.27 -3.45 5.86
C PHE A 16 16.77 -3.75 6.02
N SER A 17 16.19 -3.45 7.21
CA SER A 17 14.74 -3.65 7.37
C SER A 17 13.97 -2.54 6.65
N GLN A 18 12.96 -2.93 5.90
CA GLN A 18 12.10 -2.00 5.18
C GLN A 18 10.90 -1.60 6.03
N SER A 19 10.53 -0.32 5.96
CA SER A 19 9.28 0.17 6.56
C SER A 19 8.08 -0.39 5.81
N ASP A 20 6.91 -0.32 6.42
CA ASP A 20 5.66 -0.72 5.78
C ASP A 20 5.39 0.13 4.53
N LEU A 21 5.71 1.43 4.57
CA LEU A 21 5.56 2.30 3.41
C LEU A 21 6.45 1.86 2.25
N GLU A 22 7.71 1.51 2.52
CA GLU A 22 8.63 1.03 1.49
C GLU A 22 8.15 -0.29 0.88
N LYS A 23 7.70 -1.23 1.72
CA LYS A 23 7.14 -2.51 1.25
C LYS A 23 5.91 -2.28 0.40
N ALA A 24 5.05 -1.36 0.80
CA ALA A 24 3.85 -0.99 0.05
C ALA A 24 4.20 -0.43 -1.33
N ASN A 25 5.15 0.50 -1.38
CA ASN A 25 5.59 1.12 -2.62
C ASN A 25 6.19 0.10 -3.59
N LEU A 26 6.98 -0.85 -3.08
CA LEU A 26 7.53 -1.93 -3.89
C LEU A 26 6.43 -2.85 -4.43
N ALA A 27 5.48 -3.22 -3.58
CA ALA A 27 4.35 -4.06 -4.00
C ALA A 27 3.49 -3.34 -5.06
N TYR A 28 3.21 -2.05 -4.85
CA TYR A 28 2.45 -1.26 -5.83
C TYR A 28 3.19 -1.17 -7.16
N GLY A 29 4.51 -0.92 -7.12
CA GLY A 29 5.33 -0.89 -8.33
C GLY A 29 5.36 -2.21 -9.08
N SER A 30 5.11 -3.32 -8.38
CA SER A 30 5.10 -4.66 -8.95
C SER A 30 3.69 -5.17 -9.27
N ARG A 31 2.68 -4.32 -9.18
CA ARG A 31 1.27 -4.74 -9.27
C ARG A 31 0.88 -5.47 -10.54
N ALA A 32 1.57 -5.19 -11.63
CA ALA A 32 1.28 -5.83 -12.92
C ALA A 32 2.03 -7.15 -13.14
N LEU A 33 2.95 -7.51 -12.24
CA LEU A 33 3.70 -8.75 -12.38
C LEU A 33 2.76 -9.96 -12.27
N GLY A 34 2.92 -10.90 -13.19
CA GLY A 34 2.09 -12.10 -13.23
C GLY A 34 0.73 -11.90 -13.89
N SER A 35 0.48 -10.72 -14.46
CA SER A 35 -0.76 -10.47 -15.21
C SER A 35 -0.79 -11.29 -16.49
N ILE A 36 -1.96 -11.83 -16.83
CA ILE A 36 -2.16 -12.68 -18.00
C ILE A 36 -3.28 -12.07 -18.85
N LYS A 37 -2.97 -11.77 -20.11
CA LYS A 37 -3.93 -11.19 -21.06
C LYS A 37 -4.57 -9.93 -20.49
N ASN A 38 -5.89 -9.93 -20.31
CA ASN A 38 -6.63 -8.77 -19.84
C ASN A 38 -6.89 -8.80 -18.33
N LYS A 39 -6.34 -9.79 -17.63
CA LYS A 39 -6.58 -9.95 -16.20
C LYS A 39 -5.29 -9.66 -15.41
N ALA A 40 -5.35 -8.67 -14.53
CA ALA A 40 -4.24 -8.36 -13.64
C ALA A 40 -4.16 -9.39 -12.50
N ASN A 41 -2.93 -9.75 -12.12
CA ASN A 41 -2.69 -10.60 -10.96
C ASN A 41 -2.97 -9.80 -9.68
N GLU A 42 -3.66 -10.42 -8.73
CA GLU A 42 -4.07 -9.73 -7.50
C GLU A 42 -3.04 -9.72 -6.38
N SER A 43 -2.00 -10.57 -6.45
CA SER A 43 -1.11 -10.81 -5.31
C SER A 43 -0.37 -9.56 -4.86
N GLN A 44 0.26 -8.82 -5.77
CA GLN A 44 1.06 -7.66 -5.41
C GLN A 44 0.20 -6.47 -4.98
N ILE A 45 -0.94 -6.25 -5.64
CA ILE A 45 -1.81 -5.13 -5.24
C ILE A 45 -2.45 -5.38 -3.86
N LYS A 46 -2.77 -6.62 -3.53
CA LYS A 46 -3.24 -6.97 -2.19
C LYS A 46 -2.18 -6.71 -1.12
N LEU A 47 -0.91 -7.03 -1.43
CA LEU A 47 0.20 -6.71 -0.53
C LEU A 47 0.37 -5.21 -0.37
N ALA A 48 0.25 -4.44 -1.46
CA ALA A 48 0.33 -2.99 -1.39
C ALA A 48 -0.75 -2.43 -0.45
N ILE A 49 -1.98 -2.88 -0.59
CA ILE A 49 -3.09 -2.45 0.28
C ILE A 49 -2.78 -2.78 1.74
N LYS A 50 -2.29 -3.98 2.01
CA LYS A 50 -1.94 -4.42 3.36
C LYS A 50 -0.87 -3.51 3.99
N TYR A 51 0.21 -3.27 3.27
CA TYR A 51 1.33 -2.48 3.79
C TYR A 51 1.00 -0.99 3.88
N TYR A 52 0.24 -0.42 2.91
CA TYR A 52 -0.22 0.96 3.03
C TYR A 52 -1.16 1.13 4.23
N THR A 53 -2.05 0.16 4.47
CA THR A 53 -2.93 0.19 5.65
C THR A 53 -2.11 0.21 6.94
N ALA A 54 -1.07 -0.60 7.04
CA ALA A 54 -0.19 -0.60 8.20
C ALA A 54 0.58 0.72 8.34
N ALA A 55 1.00 1.33 7.22
CA ALA A 55 1.79 2.55 7.22
C ALA A 55 0.99 3.82 7.57
N ILE A 56 -0.34 3.76 7.52
CA ILE A 56 -1.18 4.94 7.81
C ILE A 56 -0.94 5.49 9.22
N SER A 57 -0.59 4.63 10.18
CA SER A 57 -0.33 5.06 11.56
C SER A 57 1.10 5.59 11.78
N ASP A 58 1.97 5.52 10.77
CA ASP A 58 3.37 5.91 10.86
C ASP A 58 3.61 7.33 10.30
N GLU A 59 4.89 7.77 10.30
CA GLU A 59 5.27 9.09 9.78
C GLU A 59 4.94 9.29 8.31
N GLY A 60 4.83 8.22 7.54
CA GLY A 60 4.45 8.27 6.14
C GLY A 60 2.93 8.27 5.89
N ALA A 61 2.12 8.70 6.85
CA ALA A 61 0.67 8.57 6.81
C ALA A 61 0.04 9.24 5.58
N LEU A 62 0.52 10.42 5.16
CA LEU A 62 -0.01 11.07 3.97
C LEU A 62 0.29 10.29 2.70
N ASP A 63 1.53 9.83 2.54
CA ASP A 63 1.93 9.04 1.39
C ASP A 63 1.21 7.69 1.38
N ALA A 64 1.05 7.07 2.55
CA ALA A 64 0.30 5.81 2.70
C ALA A 64 -1.18 6.00 2.33
N SER A 65 -1.78 7.11 2.73
CA SER A 65 -3.17 7.42 2.40
C SER A 65 -3.37 7.57 0.90
N THR A 66 -2.48 8.29 0.23
CA THR A 66 -2.50 8.42 -1.23
C THR A 66 -2.28 7.07 -1.90
N GLY A 67 -1.33 6.29 -1.40
CA GLY A 67 -1.01 4.97 -1.94
C GLY A 67 -2.15 3.98 -1.83
N ILE A 68 -2.89 3.99 -0.70
CA ILE A 68 -4.02 3.08 -0.52
C ILE A 68 -5.17 3.41 -1.47
N LEU A 69 -5.42 4.71 -1.72
CA LEU A 69 -6.46 5.11 -2.68
C LEU A 69 -6.12 4.64 -4.10
N LYS A 70 -4.87 4.84 -4.52
CA LYS A 70 -4.38 4.35 -5.82
C LYS A 70 -4.49 2.82 -5.92
N SER A 71 -4.19 2.13 -4.84
CA SER A 71 -4.22 0.66 -4.79
C SER A 71 -5.64 0.13 -4.91
N TYR A 72 -6.60 0.72 -4.21
CA TYR A 72 -8.01 0.34 -4.34
C TYR A 72 -8.54 0.63 -5.74
N TYR A 73 -8.15 1.77 -6.34
CA TYR A 73 -8.53 2.09 -7.71
C TYR A 73 -8.03 1.01 -8.68
N TYR A 74 -6.76 0.63 -8.58
CA TYR A 74 -6.19 -0.41 -9.43
C TYR A 74 -6.90 -1.74 -9.21
N TYR A 75 -7.09 -2.12 -7.95
CA TYR A 75 -7.73 -3.38 -7.59
C TYR A 75 -9.15 -3.46 -8.15
N GLY A 76 -9.93 -2.41 -7.98
CA GLY A 76 -11.30 -2.36 -8.49
C GLY A 76 -11.39 -2.33 -9.99
N LYS A 77 -10.45 -1.64 -10.65
CA LYS A 77 -10.50 -1.47 -12.11
C LYS A 77 -9.96 -2.67 -12.88
N TYR A 78 -8.86 -3.26 -12.42
CA TYR A 78 -8.11 -4.23 -13.21
C TYR A 78 -8.17 -5.66 -12.68
N VAL A 79 -8.46 -5.87 -11.41
CA VAL A 79 -8.41 -7.19 -10.78
C VAL A 79 -9.80 -7.76 -10.56
N VAL A 80 -10.69 -6.98 -9.96
CA VAL A 80 -12.04 -7.43 -9.61
C VAL A 80 -12.92 -7.45 -10.86
N GLU A 81 -13.55 -8.59 -11.15
CA GLU A 81 -14.41 -8.75 -12.34
C GLU A 81 -15.89 -8.53 -12.04
N ASN A 82 -16.34 -8.92 -10.84
CA ASN A 82 -17.74 -8.82 -10.43
C ASN A 82 -18.13 -7.36 -10.18
N ASN A 83 -19.23 -6.91 -10.79
CA ASN A 83 -19.68 -5.52 -10.67
C ASN A 83 -20.04 -5.13 -9.23
N ASP A 84 -20.65 -6.02 -8.46
CA ASP A 84 -21.00 -5.73 -7.07
C ASP A 84 -19.73 -5.60 -6.22
N ALA A 85 -18.73 -6.44 -6.46
CA ALA A 85 -17.45 -6.35 -5.78
C ALA A 85 -16.72 -5.07 -6.16
N LYS A 86 -16.77 -4.65 -7.45
CA LYS A 86 -16.19 -3.36 -7.88
C LYS A 86 -16.84 -2.18 -7.16
N LYS A 87 -18.17 -2.18 -7.06
CA LYS A 87 -18.90 -1.13 -6.33
C LYS A 87 -18.45 -1.05 -4.88
N LYS A 88 -18.29 -2.19 -4.21
CA LYS A 88 -17.82 -2.24 -2.82
C LYS A 88 -16.41 -1.65 -2.68
N ILE A 89 -15.51 -2.01 -3.58
CA ILE A 89 -14.12 -1.52 -3.55
C ILE A 89 -14.09 -0.01 -3.79
N PHE A 90 -14.81 0.49 -4.80
CA PHE A 90 -14.84 1.92 -5.07
C PHE A 90 -15.55 2.71 -3.96
N SER A 91 -16.61 2.16 -3.37
CA SER A 91 -17.27 2.79 -2.22
C SER A 91 -16.32 2.90 -1.02
N LYS A 92 -15.53 1.86 -0.79
CA LYS A 92 -14.53 1.87 0.28
C LYS A 92 -13.46 2.94 0.01
N ALA A 93 -13.00 3.05 -1.24
CA ALA A 93 -12.05 4.07 -1.63
C ALA A 93 -12.61 5.48 -1.43
N VAL A 94 -13.86 5.71 -1.80
CA VAL A 94 -14.53 7.01 -1.62
C VAL A 94 -14.61 7.35 -0.13
N SER A 95 -15.03 6.42 0.71
CA SER A 95 -15.12 6.64 2.17
C SER A 95 -13.75 6.97 2.78
N LEU A 96 -12.70 6.26 2.38
CA LEU A 96 -11.34 6.55 2.82
C LEU A 96 -10.86 7.91 2.32
N GLY A 97 -11.16 8.24 1.06
CA GLY A 97 -10.81 9.54 0.48
C GLY A 97 -11.45 10.69 1.21
N GLU A 98 -12.73 10.57 1.57
CA GLU A 98 -13.43 11.58 2.36
C GLU A 98 -12.78 11.78 3.72
N LYS A 99 -12.41 10.69 4.39
CA LYS A 99 -11.70 10.77 5.67
C LYS A 99 -10.34 11.45 5.51
N PHE A 100 -9.58 11.12 4.47
CA PHE A 100 -8.26 11.70 4.25
C PHE A 100 -8.33 13.18 3.88
N ILE A 101 -9.38 13.62 3.19
CA ILE A 101 -9.60 15.03 2.91
C ILE A 101 -9.80 15.82 4.23
N ILE A 102 -10.51 15.24 5.18
CA ILE A 102 -10.70 15.83 6.50
C ILE A 102 -9.37 15.90 7.26
N ASP A 103 -8.58 14.82 7.22
CA ASP A 103 -7.30 14.74 7.93
C ASP A 103 -6.20 15.58 7.25
N TYR A 104 -6.23 15.70 5.91
CA TYR A 104 -5.18 16.36 5.11
C TYR A 104 -5.80 17.29 4.07
N PRO A 105 -6.47 18.39 4.50
CA PRO A 105 -7.25 19.23 3.59
C PRO A 105 -6.42 19.94 2.51
N GLU A 106 -5.13 20.14 2.76
CA GLU A 106 -4.22 20.83 1.84
C GLU A 106 -3.56 19.91 0.81
N SER A 107 -3.82 18.60 0.85
CA SER A 107 -3.16 17.65 -0.04
C SER A 107 -3.91 17.53 -1.37
N PRO A 108 -3.29 17.93 -2.50
CA PRO A 108 -3.92 17.74 -3.82
C PRO A 108 -3.99 16.28 -4.25
N GLY A 109 -3.13 15.42 -3.72
CA GLY A 109 -3.09 13.99 -4.07
C GLY A 109 -4.30 13.20 -3.57
N ILE A 110 -5.05 13.74 -2.60
CA ILE A 110 -6.23 13.10 -2.03
C ILE A 110 -7.51 13.64 -2.65
N ARG A 111 -7.52 14.91 -3.03
CA ARG A 111 -8.65 15.55 -3.69
C ARG A 111 -8.73 15.16 -5.15
#